data_b1f4db2e4bcbe36a0adb732b1e9082b2
#
_entry.id   b1f4db2e4bcbe36a0adb732b1e9082b2
#
_cell.length_a   1.000
_cell.length_b   1.000
_cell.length_c   1.000
_cell.angle_alpha   90.00
_cell.angle_beta   90.00
_cell.angle_gamma   90.00
#
_symmetry.space_group_name_H-M   'P 1'
#
loop_
_entity.id
_entity.type
_entity.pdbx_description
1 polymer ?
#
loop_
_entity_poly.entity_id
_entity_poly.type
_entity_poly.pdbx_seq_one_letter_code
_entity_poly.pdbx_strand_id
1 'polypeptide(L)' 'RQAASPRAANIVLLGAAAPFLGIAPEKLEAGIRAIFARKGDAIVDTNLAAFRAGYAYAQKQAAQWEGYR' A
#
# COMPACT_ATOMS: atom_id res chain seq x y z
N ARG A 1 15.83 12.39 -2.67
CA ARG A 1 15.18 12.34 -2.83
C ARG A 1 14.52 11.70 -3.32
N GLN A 2 14.27 11.27 -3.25
CA GLN A 2 13.64 10.72 -3.68
C GLN A 2 12.65 10.84 -4.03
N ALA A 3 12.68 10.76 -4.19
CA ALA A 3 11.85 10.99 -4.79
C ALA A 3 10.54 10.58 -4.86
N ALA A 4 10.02 10.14 -3.91
CA ALA A 4 8.66 9.74 -3.86
C ALA A 4 7.76 10.96 -3.89
N SER A 5 6.77 10.93 -4.74
CA SER A 5 5.77 11.98 -4.73
C SER A 5 4.95 11.87 -3.45
N PRO A 6 4.28 12.96 -3.04
CA PRO A 6 3.37 12.88 -1.89
C PRO A 6 2.28 11.83 -2.08
N ARG A 7 1.85 11.59 -3.32
CA ARG A 7 0.86 10.57 -3.59
C ARG A 7 1.39 9.17 -3.30
N ALA A 8 2.64 8.92 -3.69
CA ALA A 8 3.23 7.62 -3.43
C ALA A 8 3.35 7.38 -1.93
N ALA A 9 3.70 8.41 -1.16
CA ALA A 9 3.77 8.30 0.29
C ALA A 9 2.40 7.96 0.87
N ASN A 10 1.34 8.58 0.35
CA ASN A 10 -0.01 8.29 0.83
C ASN A 10 -0.42 6.86 0.53
N ILE A 11 -0.01 6.33 -0.61
CA ILE A 11 -0.33 4.95 -0.98
C ILE A 11 0.44 3.97 -0.09
N VAL A 12 1.68 4.27 0.24
CA VAL A 12 2.44 3.46 1.18
C VAL A 12 1.74 3.43 2.54
N LEU A 13 1.26 4.59 3.01
CA LEU A 13 0.53 4.65 4.27
C LEU A 13 -0.76 3.87 4.21
N LEU A 14 -1.47 3.92 3.10
CA LEU A 14 -2.67 3.12 2.94
C LEU A 14 -2.36 1.64 3.04
N GLY A 15 -1.28 1.20 2.39
CA GLY A 15 -0.85 -0.18 2.47
C GLY A 15 -0.51 -0.59 3.90
N ALA A 16 0.19 0.29 4.61
CA ALA A 16 0.58 0.02 5.99
C ALA A 16 -0.64 -0.07 6.92
N ALA A 17 -1.68 0.70 6.62
CA ALA A 17 -2.90 0.69 7.43
C ALA A 17 -3.82 -0.48 7.11
N ALA A 18 -3.71 -1.04 5.91
CA ALA A 18 -4.66 -2.04 5.43
C ALA A 18 -4.84 -3.23 6.38
N PRO A 19 -3.78 -3.82 6.96
CA PRO A 19 -3.97 -4.96 7.86
C PRO A 19 -4.81 -4.61 9.09
N PHE A 20 -4.79 -3.34 9.49
CA PHE A 20 -5.53 -2.90 10.67
C PHE A 20 -6.93 -2.45 10.37
N LEU A 21 -7.25 -2.22 9.10
CA LEU A 21 -8.58 -1.78 8.69
C LEU A 21 -9.54 -2.94 8.49
N GLY A 22 -9.02 -4.15 8.38
CA GLY A 22 -9.86 -5.32 8.14
C GLY A 22 -10.40 -5.40 6.73
N ILE A 23 -9.81 -4.66 5.80
CA ILE A 23 -10.23 -4.66 4.40
C ILE A 23 -9.27 -5.55 3.62
N ALA A 24 -9.82 -6.42 2.76
CA ALA A 24 -8.98 -7.29 1.97
C ALA A 24 -8.05 -6.47 1.06
N PRO A 25 -6.75 -6.80 1.00
CA PRO A 25 -5.83 -6.02 0.17
C PRO A 25 -6.21 -6.02 -1.30
N GLU A 26 -6.83 -7.11 -1.77
CA GLU A 26 -7.29 -7.19 -3.17
C GLU A 26 -8.30 -6.09 -3.49
N LYS A 27 -9.16 -5.77 -2.54
CA LYS A 27 -10.15 -4.71 -2.75
C LYS A 27 -9.49 -3.34 -2.82
N LEU A 28 -8.50 -3.12 -1.99
CA LEU A 28 -7.75 -1.86 -2.02
C LEU A 28 -6.94 -1.74 -3.30
N GLU A 29 -6.34 -2.83 -3.76
CA GLU A 29 -5.63 -2.81 -5.03
C GLU A 29 -6.56 -2.52 -6.20
N ALA A 30 -7.75 -3.10 -6.17
CA ALA A 30 -8.73 -2.81 -7.23
C ALA A 30 -9.10 -1.32 -7.23
N GLY A 31 -9.25 -0.72 -6.06
CA GLY A 31 -9.50 0.70 -5.95
C GLY A 31 -8.36 1.53 -6.52
N ILE A 32 -7.13 1.14 -6.23
CA ILE A 32 -5.96 1.84 -6.77
C ILE A 32 -5.94 1.77 -8.29
N ARG A 33 -6.22 0.60 -8.85
CA ARG A 33 -6.28 0.45 -10.30
C ARG A 33 -7.36 1.35 -10.90
N ALA A 34 -8.52 1.40 -10.27
CA ALA A 34 -9.61 2.23 -10.77
C ALA A 34 -9.25 3.72 -10.74
N ILE A 35 -8.63 4.15 -9.66
CA ILE A 35 -8.27 5.56 -9.50
C ILE A 35 -7.23 5.99 -10.53
N PHE A 36 -6.24 5.14 -10.80
CA PHE A 36 -5.12 5.51 -11.64
C PHE A 36 -5.19 4.95 -13.06
N ALA A 37 -6.28 4.28 -13.40
CA ALA A 37 -6.39 3.63 -14.70
C ALA A 37 -6.15 4.60 -15.86
N ARG A 38 -6.63 5.83 -15.73
CA ARG A 38 -6.50 6.82 -16.79
C ARG A 38 -5.07 7.30 -16.99
N LYS A 39 -4.24 7.10 -16.00
CA LYS A 39 -2.86 7.62 -16.05
C LYS A 39 -1.90 6.61 -16.68
N GLY A 40 -2.39 5.44 -16.99
CA GLY A 40 -1.59 4.43 -17.67
C GLY A 40 -1.07 3.37 -16.75
N ASP A 41 -0.67 2.25 -17.34
CA ASP A 41 -0.26 1.06 -16.58
C ASP A 41 0.97 1.32 -15.72
N ALA A 42 1.90 2.13 -16.22
CA ALA A 42 3.12 2.41 -15.44
C ALA A 42 2.79 3.08 -14.12
N ILE A 43 1.85 4.02 -14.15
CA ILE A 43 1.44 4.71 -12.92
C ILE A 43 0.69 3.75 -12.00
N VAL A 44 -0.19 2.92 -12.56
CA VAL A 44 -0.89 1.92 -11.79
C VAL A 44 0.11 1.00 -11.09
N ASP A 45 1.06 0.48 -11.85
CA ASP A 45 2.05 -0.45 -11.29
C ASP A 45 2.89 0.19 -10.20
N THR A 46 3.29 1.44 -10.38
CA THR A 46 4.07 2.16 -9.38
C THR A 46 3.28 2.28 -8.08
N ASN A 47 2.01 2.61 -8.17
CA ASN A 47 1.18 2.77 -6.98
C ASN A 47 0.87 1.43 -6.32
N LEU A 48 0.67 0.39 -7.11
CA LEU A 48 0.49 -0.94 -6.53
C LEU A 48 1.73 -1.41 -5.80
N ALA A 49 2.90 -1.15 -6.37
CA ALA A 49 4.15 -1.51 -5.72
C ALA A 49 4.30 -0.77 -4.38
N ALA A 50 3.95 0.51 -4.35
CA ALA A 50 4.00 1.29 -3.12
C ALA A 50 3.03 0.73 -2.08
N PHE A 51 1.81 0.40 -2.51
CA PHE A 51 0.82 -0.19 -1.61
C PHE A 51 1.34 -1.50 -1.02
N ARG A 52 1.87 -2.37 -1.86
CA ARG A 52 2.35 -3.68 -1.42
C ARG A 52 3.53 -3.57 -0.48
N ALA A 53 4.41 -2.59 -0.72
CA ALA A 53 5.54 -2.36 0.17
C ALA A 53 5.06 -1.95 1.56
N GLY A 54 4.09 -1.04 1.63
CA GLY A 54 3.52 -0.63 2.91
C GLY A 54 2.83 -1.77 3.62
N TYR A 55 2.06 -2.55 2.87
CA TYR A 55 1.33 -3.68 3.43
C TYR A 55 2.29 -4.73 4.00
N ALA A 56 3.34 -5.07 3.26
CA ALA A 56 4.31 -6.06 3.72
C ALA A 56 5.05 -5.57 4.96
N TYR A 57 5.40 -4.28 4.98
CA TYR A 57 6.05 -3.69 6.14
C TYR A 57 5.17 -3.79 7.37
N ALA A 58 3.89 -3.45 7.21
CA ALA A 58 2.95 -3.49 8.34
C ALA A 58 2.74 -4.90 8.85
N GLN A 59 2.67 -5.88 7.95
CA GLN A 59 2.55 -7.27 8.36
C GLN A 59 3.76 -7.71 9.17
N LYS A 60 4.93 -7.30 8.75
CA LYS A 60 6.16 -7.63 9.46
C LYS A 60 6.16 -7.01 10.85
N GLN A 61 5.74 -5.75 10.95
CA GLN A 61 5.65 -5.07 12.23
C GLN A 61 4.62 -5.73 13.14
N ALA A 62 3.48 -6.10 12.58
CA ALA A 62 2.45 -6.77 13.37
C ALA A 62 2.95 -8.09 13.93
N ALA A 63 3.70 -8.85 13.13
CA ALA A 63 4.27 -10.11 13.60
C ALA A 63 5.23 -9.86 14.76
N GLN A 64 6.02 -8.80 14.70
CA GLN A 64 6.93 -8.47 15.78
C GLN A 64 6.17 -8.08 17.03
N TRP A 65 5.09 -7.32 16.88
CA TRP A 65 4.24 -6.95 18.01
C TRP A 65 3.66 -8.18 18.69
N GLU A 66 3.21 -9.16 17.91
CA GLU A 66 2.70 -10.39 18.46
C GLU A 66 3.75 -11.11 19.31
N GLY A 67 4.99 -11.01 18.89
CA GLY A 67 6.09 -11.63 19.62
C GLY A 67 6.33 -11.05 21.00
N TYR A 68 5.84 -9.85 21.26
CA TYR A 68 6.01 -9.22 22.56
C TYR A 68 4.94 -9.60 23.57
N ARG A 69 3.96 -10.31 23.12
CA ARG A 69 2.90 -10.72 24.01
C ARG A 69 3.27 -12.04 24.70
#